data_d737e994319bf079a56f2fb63510895f
#
_entry.id   d737e994319bf079a56f2fb63510895f
#
_cell.length_a   1.000
_cell.length_b   1.000
_cell.length_c   1.000
_cell.angle_alpha   90.00
_cell.angle_beta   90.00
_cell.angle_gamma   90.00
#
_symmetry.space_group_name_H-M   'P 1'
#
loop_
_entity.id
_entity.type
_entity.pdbx_description
1 polymer ?
#
loop_
_entity_poly.entity_id
_entity_poly.type
_entity_poly.pdbx_seq_one_letter_code
_entity_poly.pdbx_strand_id
1 'polypeptide(L)'
;SLRTAPDRAAVIETSGLLHRQKDALLELTRHPDFTPEMREALAVRLLEQEQDRYDRIVKLSELLARLAPMFGLLGTLIPLGPGIIALGQGDTQTLSTSLLTAFDTTIAGLCAAAVCLVVTTLRKRWYNGYMADLETLMDCVCEEEAA
;
A
#
# COMPACT_ATOMS: atom_id res chain seq x y z
N SER A 1 17.99 -28.58 -9.87
CA SER A 1 19.13 -28.45 -10.79
C SER A 1 18.84 -27.41 -11.87
N LEU A 2 19.14 -26.16 -11.56
CA LEU A 2 19.00 -24.97 -12.44
C LEU A 2 20.34 -24.68 -13.13
N ARG A 3 20.80 -25.58 -14.00
CA ARG A 3 22.19 -25.53 -14.51
C ARG A 3 22.42 -24.73 -15.80
N THR A 4 21.39 -24.13 -16.42
CA THR A 4 21.57 -23.38 -17.68
C THR A 4 20.66 -22.15 -17.70
N ALA A 5 21.19 -20.99 -18.14
CA ALA A 5 20.46 -19.72 -18.17
C ALA A 5 19.05 -19.77 -18.85
N PRO A 6 18.84 -20.48 -19.97
CA PRO A 6 17.50 -20.59 -20.57
C PRO A 6 16.54 -21.42 -19.74
N ASP A 7 17.04 -22.36 -18.93
CA ASP A 7 16.21 -23.22 -18.08
C ASP A 7 15.69 -22.47 -16.85
N ARG A 8 16.47 -21.52 -16.33
CA ARG A 8 16.10 -20.63 -15.22
C ARG A 8 14.96 -19.70 -15.57
N ALA A 9 15.03 -19.06 -16.73
CA ALA A 9 13.95 -18.20 -17.21
C ALA A 9 12.63 -18.98 -17.36
N ALA A 10 12.66 -20.19 -17.90
CA ALA A 10 11.49 -21.05 -18.05
C ALA A 10 10.90 -21.47 -16.68
N VAL A 11 11.75 -21.76 -15.68
CA VAL A 11 11.30 -22.10 -14.32
C VAL A 11 10.67 -20.89 -13.63
N ILE A 12 11.25 -19.71 -13.79
CA ILE A 12 10.69 -18.45 -13.25
C ILE A 12 9.34 -18.15 -13.91
N GLU A 13 9.21 -18.30 -15.21
CA GLU A 13 7.95 -18.07 -15.94
C GLU A 13 6.84 -19.05 -15.54
N THR A 14 7.17 -20.32 -15.29
CA THR A 14 6.20 -21.35 -14.89
C THR A 14 5.92 -21.35 -13.38
N SER A 15 6.70 -20.64 -12.58
CA SER A 15 6.49 -20.51 -11.14
C SER A 15 5.20 -19.78 -10.81
N GLY A 16 4.59 -20.08 -9.65
CA GLY A 16 3.41 -19.40 -9.12
C GLY A 16 3.67 -17.97 -8.61
N LEU A 17 4.82 -17.37 -8.94
CA LEU A 17 5.23 -16.04 -8.53
C LEU A 17 4.37 -14.95 -9.19
N LEU A 18 4.18 -13.83 -8.51
CA LEU A 18 3.52 -12.67 -9.10
C LEU A 18 4.34 -12.15 -10.31
N HIS A 19 3.63 -11.62 -11.30
CA HIS A 19 4.23 -11.14 -12.55
C HIS A 19 5.45 -10.24 -12.34
N ARG A 20 5.44 -9.42 -11.31
CA ARG A 20 6.53 -8.49 -10.96
C ARG A 20 7.75 -9.15 -10.33
N GLN A 21 7.55 -10.20 -9.53
CA GLN A 21 8.67 -11.00 -9.02
C GLN A 21 9.41 -11.66 -10.17
N LYS A 22 8.65 -12.15 -11.15
CA LYS A 22 9.20 -12.71 -12.38
C LYS A 22 10.02 -11.70 -13.14
N ASP A 23 9.48 -10.49 -13.33
CA ASP A 23 10.17 -9.42 -14.06
C ASP A 23 11.49 -9.03 -13.36
N ALA A 24 11.48 -8.87 -12.03
CA ALA A 24 12.68 -8.53 -11.26
C ALA A 24 13.74 -9.66 -11.30
N LEU A 25 13.33 -10.92 -11.17
CA LEU A 25 14.21 -12.06 -11.26
C LEU A 25 14.74 -12.28 -12.68
N LEU A 26 13.91 -12.07 -13.71
CA LEU A 26 14.34 -12.14 -15.10
C LEU A 26 15.32 -11.03 -15.46
N GLU A 27 15.13 -9.83 -14.93
CA GLU A 27 16.09 -8.73 -15.12
C GLU A 27 17.44 -9.06 -14.49
N LEU A 28 17.46 -9.68 -13.31
CA LEU A 28 18.67 -10.14 -12.66
C LEU A 28 19.41 -11.21 -13.49
N THR A 29 18.67 -12.16 -14.07
CA THR A 29 19.24 -13.25 -14.89
C THR A 29 19.63 -12.82 -16.32
N ARG A 30 19.17 -11.65 -16.77
CA ARG A 30 19.41 -11.14 -18.12
C ARG A 30 20.87 -10.66 -18.37
N HIS A 31 21.61 -10.42 -17.29
CA HIS A 31 22.98 -9.92 -17.35
C HIS A 31 23.99 -10.95 -16.80
N PRO A 32 24.29 -12.02 -17.56
CA PRO A 32 25.22 -13.07 -17.12
C PRO A 32 26.67 -12.57 -16.98
N ASP A 33 27.02 -11.46 -17.63
CA ASP A 33 28.37 -10.90 -17.64
C ASP A 33 28.71 -10.02 -16.41
N PHE A 34 27.76 -9.84 -15.49
CA PHE A 34 27.98 -9.02 -14.31
C PHE A 34 28.84 -9.78 -13.28
N THR A 35 29.76 -9.03 -12.65
CA THR A 35 30.48 -9.55 -11.48
C THR A 35 29.51 -9.80 -10.31
N PRO A 36 29.84 -10.73 -9.39
CA PRO A 36 28.98 -11.01 -8.24
C PRO A 36 28.57 -9.73 -7.46
N GLU A 37 29.49 -8.80 -7.28
CA GLU A 37 29.25 -7.53 -6.61
C GLU A 37 28.27 -6.62 -7.38
N MET A 38 28.36 -6.58 -8.71
CA MET A 38 27.41 -5.81 -9.53
C MET A 38 26.02 -6.42 -9.51
N ARG A 39 25.94 -7.72 -9.39
CA ARG A 39 24.67 -8.46 -9.34
C ARG A 39 23.95 -8.26 -8.02
N GLU A 40 24.67 -8.31 -6.91
CA GLU A 40 24.17 -7.98 -5.59
C GLU A 40 23.65 -6.52 -5.54
N ALA A 41 24.43 -5.58 -6.09
CA ALA A 41 24.00 -4.19 -6.18
C ALA A 41 22.75 -4.00 -7.05
N LEU A 42 22.60 -4.77 -8.12
CA LEU A 42 21.39 -4.75 -8.95
C LEU A 42 20.18 -5.33 -8.19
N ALA A 43 20.35 -6.45 -7.47
CA ALA A 43 19.32 -7.06 -6.66
C ALA A 43 18.79 -6.09 -5.59
N VAL A 44 19.69 -5.46 -4.84
CA VAL A 44 19.35 -4.44 -3.83
C VAL A 44 18.57 -3.28 -4.47
N ARG A 45 19.04 -2.78 -5.61
CA ARG A 45 18.36 -1.70 -6.33
C ARG A 45 16.95 -2.06 -6.79
N LEU A 46 16.76 -3.26 -7.28
CA LEU A 46 15.43 -3.75 -7.71
C LEU A 46 14.49 -3.89 -6.51
N LEU A 47 15.00 -4.40 -5.39
CA LEU A 47 14.25 -4.49 -4.13
C LEU A 47 13.83 -3.09 -3.63
N GLU A 48 14.76 -2.14 -3.58
CA GLU A 48 14.48 -0.75 -3.17
C GLU A 48 13.44 -0.09 -4.09
N GLN A 49 13.51 -0.32 -5.39
CA GLN A 49 12.58 0.25 -6.36
C GLN A 49 11.14 -0.29 -6.17
N GLU A 50 10.99 -1.58 -5.89
CA GLU A 50 9.70 -2.18 -5.58
C GLU A 50 9.18 -1.69 -4.23
N GLN A 51 10.04 -1.54 -3.24
CA GLN A 51 9.69 -1.02 -1.92
C GLN A 51 9.23 0.44 -1.98
N ASP A 52 9.94 1.30 -2.68
CA ASP A 52 9.57 2.72 -2.86
C ASP A 52 8.21 2.89 -3.53
N ARG A 53 7.92 2.06 -4.51
CA ARG A 53 6.65 2.08 -5.24
C ARG A 53 5.48 1.69 -4.35
N TYR A 54 5.67 0.66 -3.55
CA TYR A 54 4.68 0.21 -2.59
C TYR A 54 4.45 1.26 -1.49
N ASP A 55 5.51 1.81 -0.95
CA ASP A 55 5.48 2.84 0.08
C ASP A 55 4.62 4.03 -0.34
N ARG A 56 4.69 4.45 -1.60
CA ARG A 56 3.84 5.54 -2.12
C ARG A 56 2.35 5.20 -2.03
N ILE A 57 1.97 3.97 -2.38
CA ILE A 57 0.56 3.53 -2.35
C ILE A 57 0.06 3.42 -0.91
N VAL A 58 0.89 2.87 -0.01
CA VAL A 58 0.55 2.73 1.41
C VAL A 58 0.46 4.10 2.09
N LYS A 59 1.42 4.99 1.85
CA LYS A 59 1.42 6.36 2.39
C LYS A 59 0.16 7.13 2.02
N LEU A 60 -0.32 6.97 0.77
CA LEU A 60 -1.58 7.59 0.35
C LEU A 60 -2.79 7.03 1.12
N SER A 61 -2.86 5.70 1.28
CA SER A 61 -3.94 5.06 2.02
C SER A 61 -3.93 5.43 3.51
N GLU A 62 -2.74 5.54 4.12
CA GLU A 62 -2.58 6.02 5.50
C GLU A 62 -2.99 7.47 5.66
N LEU A 63 -2.63 8.32 4.70
CA LEU A 63 -3.05 9.73 4.70
C LEU A 63 -4.57 9.83 4.66
N LEU A 64 -5.24 9.09 3.79
CA LEU A 64 -6.70 9.04 3.71
C LEU A 64 -7.33 8.53 5.01
N ALA A 65 -6.77 7.49 5.62
CA ALA A 65 -7.25 6.96 6.90
C ALA A 65 -7.17 8.00 8.03
N ARG A 66 -6.16 8.87 8.00
CA ARG A 66 -5.99 9.97 8.99
C ARG A 66 -6.88 11.17 8.69
N LEU A 67 -7.06 11.52 7.41
CA LEU A 67 -7.84 12.69 7.01
C LEU A 67 -9.36 12.46 7.10
N ALA A 68 -9.82 11.22 6.86
CA ALA A 68 -11.25 10.91 6.86
C ALA A 68 -11.98 11.31 8.17
N PRO A 69 -11.46 11.02 9.39
CA PRO A 69 -12.09 11.48 10.62
C PRO A 69 -12.05 13.01 10.78
N MET A 70 -10.99 13.66 10.28
CA MET A 70 -10.87 15.12 10.34
C MET A 70 -11.92 15.80 9.46
N PHE A 71 -12.18 15.26 8.27
CA PHE A 71 -13.27 15.73 7.41
C PHE A 71 -14.65 15.42 8.00
N GLY A 72 -14.80 14.28 8.70
CA GLY A 72 -16.00 13.97 9.47
C GLY A 72 -16.29 15.04 10.53
N LEU A 73 -15.26 15.45 11.29
CA LEU A 73 -15.37 16.51 12.28
C LEU A 73 -15.68 17.87 11.63
N LEU A 74 -15.00 18.23 10.55
CA LEU A 74 -15.30 19.44 9.79
C LEU A 74 -16.75 19.49 9.31
N GLY A 75 -17.25 18.34 8.84
CA GLY A 75 -18.63 18.18 8.39
C GLY A 75 -19.67 18.37 9.49
N THR A 76 -19.30 18.27 10.78
CA THR A 76 -20.22 18.60 11.90
C THR A 76 -20.27 20.10 12.17
N LEU A 77 -19.17 20.80 11.98
CA LEU A 77 -19.11 22.25 12.27
C LEU A 77 -19.94 23.07 11.27
N ILE A 78 -20.01 22.63 10.01
CA ILE A 78 -20.74 23.35 8.95
C ILE A 78 -22.24 23.45 9.26
N PRO A 79 -22.97 22.38 9.57
CA PRO A 79 -24.39 22.46 9.87
C PRO A 79 -24.70 23.04 11.26
N LEU A 80 -23.75 23.00 12.19
CA LEU A 80 -23.93 23.55 13.52
C LEU A 80 -24.09 25.10 13.52
N GLY A 81 -23.43 25.79 12.60
CA GLY A 81 -23.55 27.25 12.47
C GLY A 81 -25.02 27.70 12.29
N PRO A 82 -25.70 27.31 11.20
CA PRO A 82 -27.12 27.57 11.01
C PRO A 82 -28.01 27.06 12.15
N GLY A 83 -27.70 25.89 12.74
CA GLY A 83 -28.42 25.30 13.86
C GLY A 83 -28.42 26.21 15.12
N ILE A 84 -27.28 26.81 15.46
CA ILE A 84 -27.16 27.71 16.60
C ILE A 84 -27.94 29.01 16.36
N ILE A 85 -27.90 29.55 15.14
CA ILE A 85 -28.68 30.73 14.76
C ILE A 85 -30.18 30.46 14.91
N ALA A 86 -30.64 29.32 14.40
CA ALA A 86 -32.02 28.88 14.50
C ALA A 86 -32.49 28.73 15.96
N LEU A 87 -31.61 28.20 16.84
CA LEU A 87 -31.86 28.11 18.27
C LEU A 87 -32.11 29.50 18.89
N GLY A 88 -31.33 30.51 18.52
CA GLY A 88 -31.50 31.90 18.98
C GLY A 88 -32.83 32.51 18.53
N GLN A 89 -33.44 31.99 17.47
CA GLN A 89 -34.74 32.38 16.92
C GLN A 89 -35.91 31.53 17.46
N GLY A 90 -35.62 30.54 18.31
CA GLY A 90 -36.61 29.60 18.83
C GLY A 90 -37.02 28.47 17.85
N ASP A 91 -36.34 28.35 16.71
CA ASP A 91 -36.58 27.29 15.71
C ASP A 91 -35.79 26.01 16.08
N THR A 92 -36.42 25.21 16.91
CA THR A 92 -35.90 23.92 17.37
C THR A 92 -35.90 22.87 16.26
N GLN A 93 -36.73 23.00 15.23
CA GLN A 93 -36.84 22.07 14.12
C GLN A 93 -35.56 22.14 13.24
N THR A 94 -35.16 23.35 12.88
CA THR A 94 -33.91 23.57 12.11
C THR A 94 -32.69 23.15 12.90
N LEU A 95 -32.66 23.37 14.22
CA LEU A 95 -31.58 22.88 15.09
C LEU A 95 -31.51 21.34 15.05
N SER A 96 -32.66 20.65 15.21
CA SER A 96 -32.72 19.18 15.19
C SER A 96 -32.19 18.61 13.87
N THR A 97 -32.59 19.19 12.75
CA THR A 97 -32.12 18.76 11.41
C THR A 97 -30.62 18.97 11.23
N SER A 98 -30.10 20.11 11.72
CA SER A 98 -28.66 20.40 11.68
C SER A 98 -27.84 19.43 12.51
N LEU A 99 -28.34 19.03 13.68
CA LEU A 99 -27.68 18.02 14.52
C LEU A 99 -27.66 16.65 13.85
N LEU A 100 -28.79 16.20 13.25
CA LEU A 100 -28.82 14.93 12.51
C LEU A 100 -27.81 14.91 11.38
N THR A 101 -27.74 15.99 10.58
CA THR A 101 -26.76 16.09 9.50
C THR A 101 -25.32 16.05 10.03
N ALA A 102 -25.06 16.68 11.18
CA ALA A 102 -23.75 16.63 11.82
C ALA A 102 -23.38 15.20 12.27
N PHE A 103 -24.31 14.46 12.86
CA PHE A 103 -24.07 13.05 13.24
C PHE A 103 -23.81 12.16 12.03
N ASP A 104 -24.57 12.30 10.95
CA ASP A 104 -24.41 11.53 9.73
C ASP A 104 -23.03 11.71 9.10
N THR A 105 -22.54 12.96 9.06
CA THR A 105 -21.21 13.25 8.52
C THR A 105 -20.08 12.67 9.38
N THR A 106 -20.24 12.65 10.70
CA THR A 106 -19.27 12.01 11.61
C THR A 106 -19.21 10.51 11.39
N ILE A 107 -20.39 9.87 11.34
CA ILE A 107 -20.49 8.42 11.11
C ILE A 107 -19.83 8.04 9.77
N ALA A 108 -20.15 8.78 8.70
CA ALA A 108 -19.57 8.55 7.39
C ALA A 108 -18.03 8.70 7.41
N GLY A 109 -17.50 9.74 8.06
CA GLY A 109 -16.07 9.96 8.20
C GLY A 109 -15.36 8.83 8.96
N LEU A 110 -15.95 8.34 10.06
CA LEU A 110 -15.40 7.23 10.85
C LEU A 110 -15.45 5.91 10.09
N CYS A 111 -16.55 5.62 9.40
CA CYS A 111 -16.66 4.42 8.57
C CYS A 111 -15.61 4.42 7.44
N ALA A 112 -15.45 5.54 6.75
CA ALA A 112 -14.42 5.68 5.71
C ALA A 112 -13.01 5.45 6.27
N ALA A 113 -12.69 6.04 7.43
CA ALA A 113 -11.41 5.84 8.11
C ALA A 113 -11.18 4.36 8.47
N ALA A 114 -12.19 3.70 9.04
CA ALA A 114 -12.09 2.29 9.43
C ALA A 114 -11.80 1.39 8.21
N VAL A 115 -12.50 1.59 7.10
CA VAL A 115 -12.28 0.83 5.86
C VAL A 115 -10.87 1.07 5.32
N CYS A 116 -10.42 2.33 5.24
CA CYS A 116 -9.07 2.67 4.79
C CYS A 116 -8.00 2.03 5.68
N LEU A 117 -8.18 2.02 6.99
CA LEU A 117 -7.25 1.46 7.95
C LEU A 117 -7.14 -0.07 7.81
N VAL A 118 -8.26 -0.77 7.67
CA VAL A 118 -8.29 -2.23 7.44
C VAL A 118 -7.58 -2.57 6.13
N VAL A 119 -7.91 -1.89 5.03
CA VAL A 119 -7.29 -2.12 3.72
C VAL A 119 -5.78 -1.88 3.78
N THR A 120 -5.34 -0.79 4.42
CA THR A 120 -3.92 -0.46 4.57
C THR A 120 -3.18 -1.53 5.37
N THR A 121 -3.78 -2.00 6.48
CA THR A 121 -3.17 -3.03 7.35
C THR A 121 -3.03 -4.37 6.63
N LEU A 122 -4.07 -4.80 5.90
CA LEU A 122 -4.03 -6.02 5.11
C LEU A 122 -2.98 -5.94 4.00
N ARG A 123 -2.91 -4.82 3.29
CA ARG A 123 -1.89 -4.58 2.27
C ARG A 123 -0.48 -4.65 2.83
N LYS A 124 -0.22 -3.98 3.95
CA LYS A 124 1.10 -4.03 4.60
C LYS A 124 1.51 -5.46 4.96
N ARG A 125 0.59 -6.23 5.52
CA ARG A 125 0.87 -7.62 5.90
C ARG A 125 1.21 -8.50 4.69
N TRP A 126 0.45 -8.37 3.61
CA TRP A 126 0.71 -9.14 2.39
C TRP A 126 2.02 -8.76 1.72
N TYR A 127 2.31 -7.46 1.69
CA TYR A 127 3.52 -6.97 1.06
C TYR A 127 4.79 -7.33 1.84
N ASN A 128 4.77 -7.29 3.15
CA ASN A 128 5.92 -7.72 3.95
C ASN A 128 6.26 -9.20 3.69
N GLY A 129 5.25 -10.06 3.55
CA GLY A 129 5.46 -11.44 3.12
C GLY A 129 6.06 -11.53 1.72
N TYR A 130 5.50 -10.78 0.78
CA TYR A 130 5.97 -10.71 -0.60
C TYR A 130 7.42 -10.26 -0.73
N MET A 131 7.83 -9.23 0.02
CA MET A 131 9.21 -8.73 0.00
C MET A 131 10.19 -9.73 0.60
N ALA A 132 9.83 -10.39 1.70
CA ALA A 132 10.67 -11.41 2.30
C ALA A 132 10.90 -12.62 1.36
N ASP A 133 9.86 -13.04 0.64
CA ASP A 133 9.98 -14.10 -0.35
C ASP A 133 10.88 -13.69 -1.53
N LEU A 134 10.73 -12.43 -2.01
CA LEU A 134 11.53 -11.91 -3.11
C LEU A 134 13.01 -11.76 -2.71
N GLU A 135 13.30 -11.24 -1.52
CA GLU A 135 14.64 -11.12 -0.96
C GLU A 135 15.32 -12.51 -0.88
N THR A 136 14.63 -13.49 -0.31
CA THR A 136 15.15 -14.87 -0.21
C THR A 136 15.45 -15.47 -1.60
N LEU A 137 14.60 -15.24 -2.58
CA LEU A 137 14.79 -15.73 -3.94
C LEU A 137 15.97 -15.05 -4.64
N MET A 138 16.15 -13.75 -4.45
CA MET A 138 17.28 -13.00 -5.00
C MET A 138 18.60 -13.45 -4.39
N ASP A 139 18.64 -13.67 -3.08
CA ASP A 139 19.83 -14.20 -2.38
C ASP A 139 20.21 -15.59 -2.91
N CYS A 140 19.23 -16.48 -3.06
CA CYS A 140 19.48 -17.80 -3.64
C CYS A 140 20.04 -17.74 -5.06
N VAL A 141 19.54 -16.82 -5.89
CA VAL A 141 20.05 -16.65 -7.27
C VAL A 141 21.47 -16.08 -7.26
N CYS A 142 21.79 -15.15 -6.35
CA CYS A 142 23.13 -14.59 -6.22
C CYS A 142 24.14 -15.60 -5.68
N GLU A 143 23.78 -16.42 -4.68
CA GLU A 143 24.66 -17.45 -4.10
C GLU A 143 24.94 -18.61 -5.07
N GLU A 144 23.93 -19.07 -5.82
CA GLU A 144 24.10 -20.21 -6.74
C GLU A 144 25.01 -19.89 -7.93
N GLU A 145 25.19 -18.61 -8.25
CA GLU A 145 26.09 -18.17 -9.32
C GLU A 145 27.48 -17.78 -8.82
N ALA A 146 27.67 -17.59 -7.51
CA ALA A 146 28.97 -17.37 -6.90
C ALA A 146 29.73 -18.67 -6.61
N ALA A 147 29.06 -19.83 -6.69
CA ALA A 147 29.59 -21.18 -6.46
C ALA A 147 30.00 -21.87 -7.76
#